data_215ed3b12efb38ad47476025c1600399
#
_entry.id   215ed3b12efb38ad47476025c1600399
#
_cell.length_a   1.000
_cell.length_b   1.000
_cell.length_c   1.000
_cell.angle_alpha   90.00
_cell.angle_beta   90.00
_cell.angle_gamma   90.00
#
_symmetry.space_group_name_H-M   'P 1'
#
loop_
_entity.id
_entity.type
_entity.pdbx_description
1 polymer ?
#
loop_
_entity_poly.entity_id
_entity_poly.type
_entity_poly.pdbx_seq_one_letter_code
_entity_poly.pdbx_strand_id
1 'polypeptide(L)'
;RLDARVVLLVCDRPGAYVCERAARLGVETFAFRPKDYVSKEAYEQDIVRMLDERGVELVCLAGYMRILSRVMLDAYGGRIVNIHPSLLPAFKGAHAIRDAFEYGVKVYGVTVHYVNDELDGGKIIAQRAFDYTGADVQELEAMVHAVEHPLYVEAIAGLPAGRHR
;
A
#
# COMPACT_ATOMS: atom_id res chain seq x y z
N ARG A 1 19.40 -1.52 -0.09
CA ARG A 1 19.01 -2.94 -0.04
C ARG A 1 18.16 -3.20 1.20
N LEU A 2 17.02 -3.85 1.03
CA LEU A 2 16.17 -4.26 2.13
C LEU A 2 16.68 -5.57 2.76
N ASP A 3 16.78 -5.58 4.08
CA ASP A 3 16.97 -6.81 4.85
C ASP A 3 15.58 -7.40 5.17
N ALA A 4 14.89 -7.79 4.11
CA ALA A 4 13.53 -8.32 4.19
C ALA A 4 13.29 -9.26 3.00
N ARG A 5 12.39 -10.19 3.20
CA ARG A 5 11.97 -11.15 2.17
C ARG A 5 10.47 -11.06 1.96
N VAL A 6 10.05 -10.94 0.71
CA VAL A 6 8.64 -11.05 0.33
C VAL A 6 8.26 -12.52 0.30
N VAL A 7 7.37 -12.94 1.20
CA VAL A 7 6.97 -14.35 1.33
C VAL A 7 5.60 -14.65 0.74
N LEU A 8 4.78 -13.62 0.53
CA LEU A 8 3.43 -13.79 -0.02
C LEU A 8 2.98 -12.51 -0.69
N LEU A 9 2.42 -12.64 -1.89
CA LEU A 9 1.61 -11.60 -2.52
C LEU A 9 0.14 -11.95 -2.30
N VAL A 10 -0.65 -10.98 -1.86
CA VAL A 10 -2.11 -11.10 -1.81
C VAL A 10 -2.70 -10.15 -2.85
N CYS A 11 -3.54 -10.66 -3.72
CA CYS A 11 -4.12 -9.89 -4.80
C CYS A 11 -5.63 -10.17 -4.92
N ASP A 12 -6.42 -9.10 -4.96
CA ASP A 12 -7.89 -9.19 -5.07
C ASP A 12 -8.40 -9.23 -6.52
N ARG A 13 -7.49 -9.42 -7.46
CA ARG A 13 -7.81 -9.53 -8.88
C ARG A 13 -6.93 -10.59 -9.53
N PRO A 14 -7.41 -11.84 -9.62
CA PRO A 14 -6.68 -12.89 -10.33
C PRO A 14 -6.39 -12.46 -11.77
N GLY A 15 -5.17 -12.71 -12.22
CA GLY A 15 -4.73 -12.31 -13.57
C GLY A 15 -4.17 -10.90 -13.65
N ALA A 16 -4.12 -10.14 -12.56
CA ALA A 16 -3.46 -8.84 -12.54
C ALA A 16 -1.94 -8.99 -12.82
N TYR A 17 -1.34 -7.96 -13.41
CA TYR A 17 0.07 -7.97 -13.79
C TYR A 17 1.00 -8.26 -12.61
N VAL A 18 0.65 -7.81 -11.41
CA VAL A 18 1.45 -8.08 -10.22
C VAL A 18 1.57 -9.57 -9.92
N CYS A 19 0.55 -10.37 -10.24
CA CYS A 19 0.60 -11.83 -10.08
C CYS A 19 1.64 -12.46 -11.02
N GLU A 20 1.74 -11.97 -12.25
CA GLU A 20 2.76 -12.38 -13.21
C GLU A 20 4.16 -12.05 -12.71
N ARG A 21 4.35 -10.85 -12.19
CA ARG A 21 5.64 -10.43 -11.62
C ARG A 21 6.04 -11.30 -10.45
N ALA A 22 5.09 -11.60 -9.56
CA ALA A 22 5.35 -12.47 -8.42
C ALA A 22 5.78 -13.87 -8.86
N ALA A 23 5.10 -14.42 -9.86
CA ALA A 23 5.46 -15.74 -10.42
C ALA A 23 6.89 -15.76 -10.99
N ARG A 24 7.28 -14.72 -11.72
CA ARG A 24 8.64 -14.60 -12.26
C ARG A 24 9.70 -14.51 -11.16
N LEU A 25 9.35 -13.91 -10.03
CA LEU A 25 10.25 -13.73 -8.89
C LEU A 25 10.21 -14.90 -7.89
N GLY A 26 9.39 -15.91 -8.17
CA GLY A 26 9.24 -17.05 -7.27
C GLY A 26 8.52 -16.72 -5.97
N VAL A 27 7.68 -15.68 -5.96
CA VAL A 27 6.89 -15.28 -4.80
C VAL A 27 5.54 -15.97 -4.84
N GLU A 28 5.19 -16.66 -3.77
CA GLU A 28 3.88 -17.28 -3.62
C GLU A 28 2.77 -16.23 -3.67
N THR A 29 1.66 -16.54 -4.35
CA THR A 29 0.54 -15.61 -4.52
C THR A 29 -0.76 -16.24 -4.02
N PHE A 30 -1.50 -15.50 -3.21
CA PHE A 30 -2.89 -15.74 -2.94
C PHE A 30 -3.74 -14.73 -3.72
N ALA A 31 -4.30 -15.19 -4.84
CA ALA A 31 -5.20 -14.38 -5.67
C ALA A 31 -6.63 -14.82 -5.42
N PHE A 32 -7.52 -13.88 -5.14
CA PHE A 32 -8.92 -14.15 -4.83
C PHE A 32 -9.82 -13.13 -5.49
N ARG A 33 -11.10 -13.48 -5.60
CA ARG A 33 -12.15 -12.55 -6.04
C ARG A 33 -13.05 -12.24 -4.86
N PRO A 34 -13.15 -10.97 -4.43
CA PRO A 34 -14.01 -10.61 -3.30
C PRO A 34 -15.45 -11.05 -3.46
N LYS A 35 -15.98 -11.05 -4.69
CA LYS A 35 -17.34 -11.49 -4.97
C LYS A 35 -17.61 -12.98 -4.73
N ASP A 36 -16.55 -13.79 -4.62
CA ASP A 36 -16.67 -15.22 -4.32
C ASP A 36 -16.84 -15.50 -2.81
N TYR A 37 -16.79 -14.44 -2.01
CA TYR A 37 -16.93 -14.51 -0.56
C TYR A 37 -18.25 -13.88 -0.11
N VAL A 38 -18.77 -14.36 1.03
CA VAL A 38 -20.02 -13.83 1.59
C VAL A 38 -19.85 -12.44 2.20
N SER A 39 -18.62 -12.05 2.56
CA SER A 39 -18.34 -10.77 3.20
C SER A 39 -16.84 -10.42 3.09
N LYS A 40 -16.51 -9.16 3.36
CA LYS A 40 -15.14 -8.68 3.49
C LYS A 40 -14.40 -9.44 4.58
N GLU A 41 -15.05 -9.62 5.73
CA GLU A 41 -14.48 -10.32 6.87
C GLU A 41 -14.11 -11.75 6.50
N ALA A 42 -14.90 -12.41 5.67
CA ALA A 42 -14.63 -13.79 5.24
C ALA A 42 -13.33 -13.89 4.44
N TYR A 43 -13.10 -13.02 3.44
CA TYR A 43 -11.85 -13.10 2.68
C TYR A 43 -10.67 -12.59 3.51
N GLU A 44 -10.87 -11.63 4.41
CA GLU A 44 -9.80 -11.18 5.29
C GLU A 44 -9.38 -12.27 6.29
N GLN A 45 -10.29 -13.12 6.74
CA GLN A 45 -9.94 -14.29 7.57
C GLN A 45 -9.00 -15.23 6.83
N ASP A 46 -9.26 -15.49 5.56
CA ASP A 46 -8.36 -16.29 4.73
C ASP A 46 -6.99 -15.63 4.56
N ILE A 47 -6.98 -14.31 4.34
CA ILE A 47 -5.72 -13.55 4.24
C ILE A 47 -4.91 -13.67 5.53
N VAL A 48 -5.54 -13.43 6.68
CA VAL A 48 -4.87 -13.51 7.99
C VAL A 48 -4.29 -14.89 8.22
N ARG A 49 -5.06 -15.94 7.92
CA ARG A 49 -4.59 -17.32 8.07
C ARG A 49 -3.32 -17.57 7.24
N MET A 50 -3.31 -17.13 5.99
CA MET A 50 -2.15 -17.31 5.12
C MET A 50 -0.93 -16.50 5.58
N LEU A 51 -1.16 -15.29 6.07
CA LEU A 51 -0.09 -14.46 6.64
C LEU A 51 0.50 -15.13 7.88
N ASP A 52 -0.34 -15.63 8.78
CA ASP A 52 0.08 -16.28 10.03
C ASP A 52 0.87 -17.55 9.75
N GLU A 53 0.40 -18.38 8.83
CA GLU A 53 1.07 -19.64 8.43
C GLU A 53 2.47 -19.40 7.89
N ARG A 54 2.73 -18.22 7.32
CA ARG A 54 4.03 -17.87 6.73
C ARG A 54 4.88 -16.98 7.61
N GLY A 55 4.45 -16.72 8.83
CA GLY A 55 5.19 -15.92 9.79
C GLY A 55 5.41 -14.48 9.32
N VAL A 56 4.45 -13.89 8.64
CA VAL A 56 4.57 -12.52 8.13
C VAL A 56 4.68 -11.53 9.28
N GLU A 57 5.66 -10.66 9.22
CA GLU A 57 5.93 -9.65 10.25
C GLU A 57 5.38 -8.28 9.87
N LEU A 58 5.35 -7.95 8.58
CA LEU A 58 4.92 -6.65 8.08
C LEU A 58 4.06 -6.84 6.83
N VAL A 59 2.94 -6.13 6.77
CA VAL A 59 2.05 -6.10 5.61
C VAL A 59 2.22 -4.76 4.92
N CYS A 60 2.58 -4.78 3.64
CA CYS A 60 2.75 -3.58 2.82
C CYS A 60 1.62 -3.50 1.81
N LEU A 61 0.78 -2.48 1.93
CA LEU A 61 -0.25 -2.20 0.93
C LEU A 61 0.34 -1.36 -0.20
N ALA A 62 0.02 -1.73 -1.43
CA ALA A 62 0.45 -1.00 -2.62
C ALA A 62 -0.68 -1.04 -3.65
N GLY A 63 -1.41 0.06 -3.79
CA GLY A 63 -2.56 0.13 -4.69
C GLY A 63 -3.73 -0.76 -4.28
N TYR A 64 -3.79 -1.19 -3.04
CA TYR A 64 -4.91 -1.96 -2.49
C TYR A 64 -6.02 -1.00 -2.08
N MET A 65 -7.11 -0.96 -2.84
CA MET A 65 -8.14 0.08 -2.75
C MET A 65 -9.30 -0.28 -1.83
N ARG A 66 -9.17 -1.34 -1.05
CA ARG A 66 -10.21 -1.78 -0.11
C ARG A 66 -9.89 -1.34 1.30
N ILE A 67 -10.89 -0.78 1.98
CA ILE A 67 -10.74 -0.43 3.39
C ILE A 67 -10.69 -1.74 4.20
N LEU A 68 -9.71 -1.84 5.08
CA LEU A 68 -9.52 -3.02 5.92
C LEU A 68 -10.58 -3.06 7.03
N SER A 69 -11.08 -4.25 7.30
CA SER A 69 -11.99 -4.48 8.42
C SER A 69 -11.23 -4.75 9.72
N ARG A 70 -11.98 -4.92 10.83
CA ARG A 70 -11.39 -5.25 12.11
C ARG A 70 -10.62 -6.57 12.11
N VAL A 71 -10.95 -7.49 11.20
CA VAL A 71 -10.24 -8.77 11.07
C VAL A 71 -8.75 -8.54 10.82
N MET A 72 -8.42 -7.74 9.79
CA MET A 72 -7.02 -7.39 9.49
C MET A 72 -6.41 -6.48 10.54
N LEU A 73 -7.14 -5.46 10.98
CA LEU A 73 -6.63 -4.47 11.92
C LEU A 73 -6.36 -5.08 13.30
N ASP A 74 -7.18 -6.00 13.76
CA ASP A 74 -6.95 -6.68 15.03
C ASP A 74 -5.77 -7.66 14.96
N ALA A 75 -5.61 -8.34 13.82
CA ALA A 75 -4.54 -9.32 13.64
C ALA A 75 -3.17 -8.68 13.39
N TYR A 76 -3.12 -7.60 12.60
CA TYR A 76 -1.88 -6.99 12.13
C TYR A 76 -1.77 -5.50 12.45
N GLY A 77 -2.60 -4.97 13.33
CA GLY A 77 -2.52 -3.57 13.76
C GLY A 77 -1.13 -3.17 14.21
N GLY A 78 -0.65 -2.00 13.76
CA GLY A 78 0.72 -1.54 14.00
C GLY A 78 1.77 -2.16 13.07
N ARG A 79 1.37 -3.12 12.23
CA ARG A 79 2.25 -3.83 11.29
C ARG A 79 1.73 -3.76 9.86
N ILE A 80 0.86 -2.82 9.56
CA ILE A 80 0.33 -2.59 8.22
C ILE A 80 0.74 -1.18 7.81
N VAL A 81 1.42 -1.08 6.68
CA VAL A 81 1.85 0.19 6.10
C VAL A 81 1.24 0.33 4.71
N ASN A 82 1.05 1.57 4.30
CA ASN A 82 0.53 1.91 2.98
C ASN A 82 1.33 3.04 2.37
N ILE A 83 1.32 3.10 1.04
CA ILE A 83 1.85 4.23 0.29
C ILE A 83 0.70 4.93 -0.42
N HIS A 84 0.63 6.25 -0.29
CA HIS A 84 -0.44 7.08 -0.84
C HIS A 84 0.14 8.21 -1.67
N PRO A 85 -0.39 8.46 -2.89
CA PRO A 85 0.20 9.40 -3.83
C PRO A 85 -0.24 10.85 -3.58
N SER A 86 -0.16 11.31 -2.34
CA SER A 86 -0.35 12.71 -1.97
C SER A 86 0.45 13.03 -0.71
N LEU A 87 0.54 14.32 -0.40
CA LEU A 87 1.08 14.79 0.88
C LEU A 87 -0.05 14.79 1.92
N LEU A 88 -0.29 13.63 2.53
CA LEU A 88 -1.32 13.50 3.57
C LEU A 88 -1.10 14.51 4.69
N PRO A 89 -2.15 15.11 5.25
CA PRO A 89 -3.58 14.76 5.13
C PRO A 89 -4.31 15.33 3.91
N ALA A 90 -3.62 15.97 2.98
CA ALA A 90 -4.24 16.48 1.76
C ALA A 90 -4.56 15.34 0.79
N PHE A 91 -5.66 15.47 0.09
CA PHE A 91 -6.08 14.61 -1.02
C PHE A 91 -6.12 13.12 -0.65
N LYS A 92 -6.88 12.78 0.36
CA LYS A 92 -7.23 11.40 0.68
C LYS A 92 -8.11 10.81 -0.42
N GLY A 93 -8.15 9.49 -0.52
CA GLY A 93 -9.04 8.78 -1.43
C GLY A 93 -8.36 8.29 -2.71
N ALA A 94 -9.17 7.68 -3.58
CA ALA A 94 -8.69 6.90 -4.72
C ALA A 94 -8.16 7.73 -5.89
N HIS A 95 -8.45 9.04 -5.93
CA HIS A 95 -8.12 9.91 -7.07
C HIS A 95 -7.20 11.06 -6.66
N ALA A 96 -6.29 10.80 -5.75
CA ALA A 96 -5.47 11.83 -5.12
C ALA A 96 -4.64 12.66 -6.13
N ILE A 97 -4.00 12.01 -7.10
CA ILE A 97 -3.17 12.72 -8.08
C ILE A 97 -4.03 13.64 -8.93
N ARG A 98 -5.15 13.14 -9.44
CA ARG A 98 -6.07 13.93 -10.26
C ARG A 98 -6.67 15.08 -9.47
N ASP A 99 -7.11 14.80 -8.25
CA ASP A 99 -7.72 15.82 -7.39
C ASP A 99 -6.72 16.96 -7.09
N ALA A 100 -5.49 16.61 -6.78
CA ALA A 100 -4.43 17.60 -6.55
C ALA A 100 -4.13 18.41 -7.81
N PHE A 101 -4.07 17.74 -8.97
CA PHE A 101 -3.83 18.40 -10.24
C PHE A 101 -4.95 19.38 -10.60
N GLU A 102 -6.20 18.97 -10.45
CA GLU A 102 -7.39 19.79 -10.73
C GLU A 102 -7.52 20.95 -9.74
N TYR A 103 -7.12 20.75 -8.49
CA TYR A 103 -7.07 21.82 -7.49
C TYR A 103 -6.06 22.90 -7.86
N GLY A 104 -4.99 22.52 -8.55
CA GLY A 104 -3.95 23.43 -9.00
C GLY A 104 -2.81 23.62 -8.02
N VAL A 105 -2.55 22.65 -7.13
CA VAL A 105 -1.39 22.71 -6.25
C VAL A 105 -0.10 22.70 -7.08
N LYS A 106 0.97 23.24 -6.54
CA LYS A 106 2.28 23.29 -7.20
C LYS A 106 3.27 22.31 -6.59
N VAL A 107 2.98 21.85 -5.38
CA VAL A 107 3.80 20.87 -4.67
C VAL A 107 2.99 19.59 -4.51
N TYR A 108 3.55 18.51 -5.00
CA TYR A 108 2.98 17.16 -4.96
C TYR A 108 3.87 16.27 -4.13
N GLY A 109 3.41 15.09 -3.82
CA GLY A 109 4.26 14.17 -3.10
C GLY A 109 3.60 12.83 -2.83
N VAL A 110 4.30 12.07 -2.01
CA VAL A 110 3.95 10.71 -1.64
C VAL A 110 4.11 10.57 -0.13
N THR A 111 3.21 9.83 0.49
CA THR A 111 3.24 9.54 1.92
C THR A 111 3.26 8.04 2.16
N VAL A 112 4.16 7.59 3.03
CA VAL A 112 4.12 6.23 3.61
C VAL A 112 3.62 6.38 5.05
N HIS A 113 2.61 5.59 5.42
CA HIS A 113 1.98 5.72 6.73
C HIS A 113 1.51 4.35 7.25
N TYR A 114 1.36 4.25 8.56
CA TYR A 114 0.66 3.13 9.17
C TYR A 114 -0.83 3.20 8.85
N VAL A 115 -1.46 2.04 8.74
CA VAL A 115 -2.89 1.93 8.43
C VAL A 115 -3.67 1.71 9.71
N ASN A 116 -4.75 2.48 9.88
CA ASN A 116 -5.73 2.32 10.95
C ASN A 116 -7.14 2.23 10.35
N ASP A 117 -8.16 2.46 11.15
CA ASP A 117 -9.57 2.41 10.71
C ASP A 117 -10.05 3.65 9.95
N GLU A 118 -9.21 4.66 9.84
CA GLU A 118 -9.53 5.87 9.06
C GLU A 118 -8.98 5.75 7.64
N LEU A 119 -9.75 6.18 6.64
CA LEU A 119 -9.29 6.22 5.26
C LEU A 119 -8.07 7.13 5.14
N ASP A 120 -6.95 6.56 4.65
CA ASP A 120 -5.67 7.27 4.51
C ASP A 120 -5.26 8.02 5.77
N GLY A 121 -5.69 7.49 6.91
CA GLY A 121 -5.29 7.94 8.24
C GLY A 121 -4.15 7.09 8.77
N GLY A 122 -3.79 7.33 10.00
CA GLY A 122 -2.69 6.64 10.66
C GLY A 122 -1.41 7.44 10.62
N LYS A 123 -0.47 7.07 11.48
CA LYS A 123 0.75 7.83 11.69
C LYS A 123 1.63 7.81 10.45
N ILE A 124 2.08 8.97 10.03
CA ILE A 124 3.00 9.13 8.90
C ILE A 124 4.39 8.61 9.28
N ILE A 125 4.98 7.82 8.40
CA ILE A 125 6.33 7.27 8.53
C ILE A 125 7.32 8.11 7.75
N ALA A 126 6.99 8.44 6.49
CA ALA A 126 7.86 9.21 5.60
C ALA A 126 7.04 9.93 4.54
N GLN A 127 7.55 11.06 4.09
CA GLN A 127 6.96 11.83 2.99
C GLN A 127 8.07 12.34 2.08
N ARG A 128 7.76 12.47 0.80
CA ARG A 128 8.66 13.12 -0.16
C ARG A 128 7.83 13.99 -1.08
N ALA A 129 8.26 15.26 -1.20
CA ALA A 129 7.61 16.27 -2.01
C ALA A 129 8.44 16.60 -3.26
N PHE A 130 7.75 17.04 -4.29
CA PHE A 130 8.40 17.58 -5.49
C PHE A 130 7.51 18.64 -6.13
N ASP A 131 8.12 19.55 -6.88
CA ASP A 131 7.40 20.59 -7.59
C ASP A 131 6.98 20.13 -8.97
N TYR A 132 5.77 20.48 -9.37
CA TYR A 132 5.30 20.27 -10.73
C TYR A 132 4.40 21.45 -11.13
N THR A 133 4.76 22.09 -12.25
CA THR A 133 4.02 23.24 -12.77
C THR A 133 3.55 23.01 -14.21
N GLY A 134 3.69 21.81 -14.74
CA GLY A 134 3.23 21.44 -16.07
C GLY A 134 1.72 21.28 -16.15
N ALA A 135 1.24 20.92 -17.32
CA ALA A 135 -0.18 20.79 -17.62
C ALA A 135 -0.58 19.38 -18.09
N ASP A 136 0.28 18.39 -17.90
CA ASP A 136 0.06 17.01 -18.33
C ASP A 136 -0.05 16.07 -17.12
N VAL A 137 -1.28 15.65 -16.82
CA VAL A 137 -1.54 14.77 -15.68
C VAL A 137 -0.83 13.41 -15.82
N GLN A 138 -0.62 12.93 -17.04
CA GLN A 138 0.09 11.66 -17.26
C GLN A 138 1.57 11.78 -16.93
N GLU A 139 2.18 12.91 -17.26
CA GLU A 139 3.56 13.23 -16.85
C GLU A 139 3.66 13.31 -15.34
N LEU A 140 2.71 13.97 -14.70
CA LEU A 140 2.64 14.06 -13.24
C LEU A 140 2.52 12.68 -12.60
N GLU A 141 1.65 11.82 -13.11
CA GLU A 141 1.49 10.45 -12.61
C GLU A 141 2.81 9.66 -12.70
N ALA A 142 3.53 9.80 -13.80
CA ALA A 142 4.84 9.16 -13.97
C ALA A 142 5.86 9.67 -12.94
N MET A 143 5.85 10.97 -12.65
CA MET A 143 6.72 11.56 -11.63
C MET A 143 6.38 11.05 -10.23
N VAL A 144 5.11 10.95 -9.91
CA VAL A 144 4.64 10.41 -8.62
C VAL A 144 5.12 8.96 -8.46
N HIS A 145 4.91 8.13 -9.48
CA HIS A 145 5.33 6.72 -9.44
C HIS A 145 6.85 6.56 -9.33
N ALA A 146 7.61 7.45 -9.96
CA ALA A 146 9.07 7.45 -9.84
C ALA A 146 9.55 7.77 -8.41
N VAL A 147 8.77 8.51 -7.65
CA VAL A 147 9.06 8.83 -6.24
C VAL A 147 8.60 7.72 -5.30
N GLU A 148 7.50 7.04 -5.62
CA GLU A 148 6.88 6.02 -4.76
C GLU A 148 7.85 4.88 -4.42
N HIS A 149 8.47 4.27 -5.42
CA HIS A 149 9.32 3.10 -5.23
C HIS A 149 10.49 3.36 -4.28
N PRO A 150 11.35 4.35 -4.53
CA PRO A 150 12.46 4.63 -3.61
C PRO A 150 12.00 4.98 -2.21
N LEU A 151 10.95 5.79 -2.09
CA LEU A 151 10.45 6.20 -0.78
C LEU A 151 9.92 5.01 0.02
N TYR A 152 9.18 4.12 -0.63
CA TYR A 152 8.61 2.95 0.06
C TYR A 152 9.72 2.02 0.57
N VAL A 153 10.71 1.76 -0.26
CA VAL A 153 11.87 0.94 0.13
C VAL A 153 12.63 1.58 1.30
N GLU A 154 12.90 2.87 1.23
CA GLU A 154 13.58 3.61 2.31
C GLU A 154 12.77 3.58 3.61
N ALA A 155 11.46 3.80 3.54
CA ALA A 155 10.59 3.80 4.70
C ALA A 155 10.55 2.42 5.37
N ILE A 156 10.41 1.35 4.59
CA ILE A 156 10.41 -0.02 5.11
C ILE A 156 11.76 -0.35 5.74
N ALA A 157 12.86 0.03 5.11
CA ALA A 157 14.21 -0.22 5.62
C ALA A 157 14.46 0.46 6.96
N GLY A 158 13.81 1.61 7.19
CA GLY A 158 13.95 2.36 8.45
C GLY A 158 13.05 1.86 9.58
N LEU A 159 12.16 0.91 9.33
CA LEU A 159 11.28 0.38 10.37
C LEU A 159 12.05 -0.57 11.30
N PRO A 160 11.73 -0.57 12.62
CA PRO A 160 12.42 -1.45 13.56
C PRO A 160 12.14 -2.92 13.23
N ALA A 161 13.20 -3.71 13.07
CA ALA A 161 13.09 -5.14 12.85
C ALA A 161 12.53 -5.84 14.11
N GLY A 162 11.53 -6.70 13.93
CA GLY A 162 11.11 -7.67 14.96
C GLY A 162 10.42 -7.11 16.19
N ARG A 163 9.97 -5.86 16.20
CA ARG A 163 9.22 -5.28 17.34
C ARG A 163 7.73 -5.11 17.01
N HIS A 164 7.15 -6.14 16.49
CA HIS A 164 5.73 -6.14 16.16
C HIS A 164 5.00 -7.07 17.12
N ARG A 165 4.82 -6.58 18.30
CA ARG A 165 3.96 -7.24 19.27
C ARG A 165 2.72 -6.39 19.54
#